data_49a927218661fcdba84bf5403e9720e6
#
_entry.id   49a927218661fcdba84bf5403e9720e6
#
_cell.length_a   1.000
_cell.length_b   1.000
_cell.length_c   1.000
_cell.angle_alpha   90.00
_cell.angle_beta   90.00
_cell.angle_gamma   90.00
#
_symmetry.space_group_name_H-M   'P 1'
#
loop_
_entity.id
_entity.type
_entity.pdbx_description
1 polymer ?
#
loop_
_entity_poly.entity_id
_entity_poly.type
_entity_poly.pdbx_seq_one_letter_code
_entity_poly.pdbx_strand_id
1 'polypeptide(L)'
;NGENGLQKYVSVKEALGDLPEVVKDENSSVCYACKPQTNYQKKMRGTEQSVTEQFLPQMSELDKYIISHVKPGGNYKDIPSDVNSARIRRLQRDGGHTTCYGRLSPDKPSYTINTYFNRPNVGCNIHYEKDRLITVREALRLQSFPDSYKIVSSSKQGRNLIVGNAVPPLLAEVIATALKPYVE
;
A
#
# COMPACT_ATOMS: atom_id res chain seq x y z
N ASN A 1 1.40 -8.31 19.55
CA ASN A 1 1.93 -9.34 18.66
C ASN A 1 1.64 -10.75 19.18
N GLY A 2 0.37 -11.17 19.26
CA GLY A 2 -0.01 -12.48 19.76
C GLY A 2 0.03 -12.62 21.28
N GLU A 3 0.23 -11.56 22.02
CA GLU A 3 0.08 -11.53 23.48
C GLU A 3 -1.38 -11.54 23.87
N ASN A 4 -1.73 -12.17 24.99
CA ASN A 4 -3.10 -12.24 25.54
C ASN A 4 -4.13 -12.87 24.58
N GLY A 5 -3.74 -13.88 23.76
CA GLY A 5 -4.65 -14.56 22.84
C GLY A 5 -4.99 -13.79 21.56
N LEU A 6 -4.44 -12.60 21.35
CA LEU A 6 -4.61 -11.82 20.12
C LEU A 6 -3.81 -12.43 18.96
N GLN A 7 -4.37 -12.38 17.77
CA GLN A 7 -3.67 -12.79 16.56
C GLN A 7 -2.51 -11.83 16.26
N LYS A 8 -1.40 -12.39 15.74
CA LYS A 8 -0.30 -11.58 15.21
C LYS A 8 -0.81 -10.73 14.04
N TYR A 9 -0.35 -9.48 13.96
CA TYR A 9 -0.65 -8.62 12.81
C TYR A 9 -0.06 -9.20 11.51
N VAL A 10 -0.66 -8.84 10.40
CA VAL A 10 -0.17 -9.16 9.05
C VAL A 10 0.85 -8.11 8.65
N SER A 11 2.05 -8.52 8.28
CA SER A 11 3.09 -7.61 7.77
C SER A 11 2.84 -7.24 6.31
N VAL A 12 3.50 -6.18 5.84
CA VAL A 12 3.40 -5.74 4.44
C VAL A 12 3.81 -6.86 3.49
N LYS A 13 4.92 -7.55 3.77
CA LYS A 13 5.39 -8.67 2.95
C LYS A 13 4.40 -9.85 2.95
N GLU A 14 3.83 -10.17 4.10
CA GLU A 14 2.79 -11.21 4.20
C GLU A 14 1.51 -10.83 3.44
N ALA A 15 1.19 -9.55 3.33
CA ALA A 15 0.02 -9.09 2.59
C ALA A 15 0.24 -9.06 1.06
N LEU A 16 1.42 -8.63 0.60
CA LEU A 16 1.67 -8.29 -0.81
C LEU A 16 2.48 -9.33 -1.58
N GLY A 17 3.17 -10.25 -0.89
CA GLY A 17 4.23 -11.08 -1.47
C GLY A 17 3.81 -12.08 -2.54
N ASP A 18 2.51 -12.30 -2.76
CA ASP A 18 1.98 -13.15 -3.84
C ASP A 18 1.40 -12.36 -5.01
N LEU A 19 1.33 -11.02 -4.90
CA LEU A 19 0.82 -10.20 -5.99
C LEU A 19 1.75 -10.28 -7.20
N PRO A 20 1.19 -10.30 -8.43
CA PRO A 20 2.00 -10.37 -9.64
C PRO A 20 2.79 -9.07 -9.89
N GLU A 21 3.79 -9.16 -10.76
CA GLU A 21 4.53 -7.97 -11.21
C GLU A 21 3.60 -6.96 -11.90
N VAL A 22 3.97 -5.69 -11.79
CA VAL A 22 3.17 -4.59 -12.35
C VAL A 22 3.24 -4.55 -13.88
N VAL A 23 2.14 -4.15 -14.49
CA VAL A 23 2.04 -3.94 -15.95
C VAL A 23 1.92 -2.45 -16.28
N LYS A 24 2.07 -2.08 -17.55
CA LYS A 24 1.94 -0.68 -18.00
C LYS A 24 0.48 -0.28 -18.23
N ASP A 25 -0.33 -1.21 -18.73
CA ASP A 25 -1.72 -0.97 -19.07
C ASP A 25 -2.61 -1.05 -17.82
N GLU A 26 -3.28 0.04 -17.52
CA GLU A 26 -4.17 0.18 -16.36
C GLU A 26 -5.48 -0.65 -16.46
N ASN A 27 -5.82 -1.13 -17.65
CA ASN A 27 -7.01 -1.93 -17.88
C ASN A 27 -6.72 -3.45 -17.90
N SER A 28 -5.46 -3.83 -17.80
CA SER A 28 -5.07 -5.22 -17.83
C SER A 28 -5.39 -5.95 -16.53
N SER A 29 -5.81 -7.20 -16.68
CA SER A 29 -5.81 -8.19 -15.60
C SER A 29 -4.51 -8.98 -15.64
N VAL A 30 -3.87 -9.16 -14.49
CA VAL A 30 -2.56 -9.81 -14.38
C VAL A 30 -2.69 -11.11 -13.62
N CYS A 31 -2.27 -12.22 -14.24
CA CYS A 31 -2.32 -13.54 -13.60
C CYS A 31 -1.28 -13.66 -12.47
N TYR A 32 -1.63 -14.38 -11.43
CA TYR A 32 -0.67 -14.73 -10.38
C TYR A 32 0.40 -15.68 -10.90
N ALA A 33 1.66 -15.41 -10.52
CA ALA A 33 2.79 -16.27 -10.84
C ALA A 33 3.02 -17.38 -9.81
N CYS A 34 2.46 -17.26 -8.60
CA CYS A 34 2.65 -18.21 -7.51
C CYS A 34 1.35 -18.47 -6.74
N LYS A 35 1.36 -19.53 -5.93
CA LYS A 35 0.28 -19.82 -4.98
C LYS A 35 0.35 -18.88 -3.77
N PRO A 36 -0.79 -18.58 -3.10
CA PRO A 36 -0.79 -17.81 -1.87
C PRO A 36 -0.01 -18.54 -0.79
N GLN A 37 0.88 -17.83 -0.09
CA GLN A 37 1.80 -18.40 0.90
C GLN A 37 1.32 -18.21 2.35
N THR A 38 0.46 -17.20 2.58
CA THR A 38 -0.07 -16.88 3.91
C THR A 38 -1.59 -17.06 3.95
N ASN A 39 -2.16 -17.19 5.16
CA ASN A 39 -3.61 -17.26 5.33
C ASN A 39 -4.28 -15.94 4.90
N TYR A 40 -3.60 -14.81 5.08
CA TYR A 40 -4.09 -13.52 4.62
C TYR A 40 -4.21 -13.49 3.09
N GLN A 41 -3.14 -13.88 2.37
CA GLN A 41 -3.15 -13.96 0.91
C GLN A 41 -4.24 -14.92 0.41
N LYS A 42 -4.40 -16.09 1.05
CA LYS A 42 -5.50 -17.03 0.71
C LYS A 42 -6.88 -16.38 0.87
N LYS A 43 -7.10 -15.68 1.99
CA LYS A 43 -8.37 -14.98 2.26
C LYS A 43 -8.65 -13.87 1.24
N MET A 44 -7.65 -13.05 0.92
CA MET A 44 -7.81 -11.93 -0.01
C MET A 44 -7.99 -12.40 -1.45
N ARG A 45 -7.21 -13.39 -1.87
CA ARG A 45 -7.24 -13.95 -3.23
C ARG A 45 -8.51 -14.77 -3.49
N GLY A 46 -8.98 -15.55 -2.52
CA GLY A 46 -10.12 -16.46 -2.71
C GLY A 46 -9.85 -17.40 -3.87
N THR A 47 -10.73 -17.42 -4.86
CA THR A 47 -10.65 -18.25 -6.08
C THR A 47 -10.04 -17.53 -7.29
N GLU A 48 -9.67 -16.26 -7.13
CA GLU A 48 -9.17 -15.45 -8.24
C GLU A 48 -7.85 -15.99 -8.79
N GLN A 49 -7.73 -16.03 -10.12
CA GLN A 49 -6.52 -16.43 -10.84
C GLN A 49 -5.72 -15.21 -11.34
N SER A 50 -6.33 -14.03 -11.31
CA SER A 50 -5.74 -12.77 -11.76
C SER A 50 -6.29 -11.60 -10.97
N VAL A 51 -5.58 -10.46 -11.01
CA VAL A 51 -6.02 -9.21 -10.39
C VAL A 51 -6.03 -8.07 -11.38
N THR A 52 -6.91 -7.11 -11.15
CA THR A 52 -6.92 -5.79 -11.80
C THR A 52 -6.21 -4.76 -10.91
N GLU A 53 -6.01 -3.55 -11.42
CA GLU A 53 -5.41 -2.41 -10.69
C GLU A 53 -3.94 -2.62 -10.30
N GLN A 54 -3.25 -3.61 -10.87
CA GLN A 54 -1.82 -3.92 -10.66
C GLN A 54 -0.95 -3.30 -11.75
N PHE A 55 -1.08 -2.00 -11.96
CA PHE A 55 -0.34 -1.26 -12.98
C PHE A 55 0.67 -0.29 -12.39
N LEU A 56 1.71 0.03 -13.18
CA LEU A 56 2.83 0.86 -12.74
C LEU A 56 2.36 2.29 -12.42
N PRO A 57 2.57 2.77 -11.19
CA PRO A 57 2.28 4.15 -10.83
C PRO A 57 3.14 5.13 -11.66
N GLN A 58 2.54 6.24 -12.09
CA GLN A 58 3.28 7.29 -12.77
C GLN A 58 4.15 8.05 -11.77
N MET A 59 5.43 8.23 -12.12
CA MET A 59 6.42 8.95 -11.32
C MET A 59 7.31 9.80 -12.24
N SER A 60 7.73 10.97 -11.74
CA SER A 60 8.76 11.76 -12.39
C SER A 60 10.14 11.11 -12.23
N GLU A 61 11.11 11.46 -13.07
CA GLU A 61 12.49 11.00 -12.92
C GLU A 61 13.10 11.43 -11.59
N LEU A 62 12.74 12.62 -11.09
CA LEU A 62 13.14 13.06 -9.76
C LEU A 62 12.55 12.17 -8.65
N ASP A 63 11.28 11.79 -8.76
CA ASP A 63 10.68 10.88 -7.76
C ASP A 63 11.34 9.51 -7.78
N LYS A 64 11.66 8.96 -8.95
CA LYS A 64 12.38 7.68 -9.07
C LYS A 64 13.75 7.76 -8.40
N TYR A 65 14.51 8.83 -8.68
CA TYR A 65 15.80 9.07 -8.05
C TYR A 65 15.69 9.18 -6.53
N ILE A 66 14.72 9.95 -6.03
CA ILE A 66 14.46 10.11 -4.59
C ILE A 66 14.12 8.76 -3.95
N ILE A 67 13.20 8.02 -4.54
CA ILE A 67 12.71 6.75 -4.02
C ILE A 67 13.84 5.72 -3.94
N SER A 68 14.76 5.66 -4.90
CA SER A 68 15.87 4.70 -4.90
C SER A 68 16.83 4.84 -3.70
N HIS A 69 16.85 6.01 -3.06
CA HIS A 69 17.70 6.26 -1.89
C HIS A 69 17.02 5.93 -0.55
N VAL A 70 15.70 5.77 -0.54
CA VAL A 70 14.97 5.49 0.71
C VAL A 70 15.01 4.00 1.02
N LYS A 71 15.57 3.63 2.15
CA LYS A 71 15.69 2.24 2.61
C LYS A 71 14.34 1.66 3.06
N PRO A 72 14.15 0.34 3.08
CA PRO A 72 12.97 -0.29 3.68
C PRO A 72 12.72 0.20 5.11
N GLY A 73 11.53 0.74 5.38
CA GLY A 73 11.18 1.38 6.65
C GLY A 73 11.78 2.78 6.86
N GLY A 74 12.54 3.30 5.89
CA GLY A 74 13.13 4.63 5.89
C GLY A 74 12.18 5.73 5.42
N ASN A 75 12.70 6.96 5.30
CA ASN A 75 11.93 8.13 4.92
C ASN A 75 12.82 9.25 4.32
N TYR A 76 12.31 10.48 4.22
CA TYR A 76 13.04 11.62 3.65
C TYR A 76 14.45 11.85 4.22
N LYS A 77 14.79 11.32 5.40
CA LYS A 77 16.12 11.44 6.01
C LYS A 77 17.20 10.61 5.31
N ASP A 78 16.79 9.58 4.54
CA ASP A 78 17.70 8.74 3.77
C ASP A 78 18.11 9.39 2.43
N ILE A 79 17.41 10.45 2.02
CA ILE A 79 17.60 11.12 0.73
C ILE A 79 18.87 11.97 0.79
N PRO A 80 19.75 11.93 -0.23
CA PRO A 80 20.95 12.77 -0.25
C PRO A 80 20.63 14.26 -0.16
N SER A 81 21.47 15.02 0.57
CA SER A 81 21.27 16.47 0.80
C SER A 81 21.47 17.32 -0.46
N ASP A 82 22.18 16.79 -1.45
CA ASP A 82 22.46 17.45 -2.74
C ASP A 82 21.36 17.26 -3.78
N VAL A 83 20.30 16.51 -3.44
CA VAL A 83 19.17 16.33 -4.34
C VAL A 83 18.58 17.68 -4.79
N ASN A 84 18.33 17.83 -6.08
CA ASN A 84 17.78 19.06 -6.64
C ASN A 84 16.27 19.21 -6.34
N SER A 85 15.95 19.34 -5.05
CA SER A 85 14.59 19.54 -4.56
C SER A 85 14.57 20.49 -3.37
N ALA A 86 14.06 21.70 -3.58
CA ALA A 86 13.88 22.69 -2.52
C ALA A 86 13.01 22.15 -1.37
N ARG A 87 12.01 21.34 -1.69
CA ARG A 87 11.12 20.69 -0.71
C ARG A 87 11.89 19.72 0.20
N ILE A 88 12.73 18.85 -0.36
CA ILE A 88 13.49 17.90 0.44
C ILE A 88 14.50 18.63 1.31
N ARG A 89 15.24 19.59 0.75
CA ARG A 89 16.17 20.42 1.52
C ARG A 89 15.47 21.12 2.70
N ARG A 90 14.25 21.62 2.48
CA ARG A 90 13.44 22.19 3.57
C ARG A 90 13.05 21.16 4.63
N LEU A 91 12.57 19.99 4.22
CA LEU A 91 12.21 18.90 5.15
C LEU A 91 13.42 18.43 5.99
N GLN A 92 14.60 18.37 5.39
CA GLN A 92 15.82 17.96 6.08
C GLN A 92 16.32 19.03 7.07
N ARG A 93 16.17 20.32 6.72
CA ARG A 93 16.57 21.43 7.57
C ARG A 93 15.59 21.70 8.72
N ASP A 94 14.30 21.79 8.41
CA ASP A 94 13.26 22.25 9.35
C ASP A 94 12.58 21.08 10.08
N GLY A 95 12.83 19.86 9.62
CA GLY A 95 12.12 18.66 10.05
C GLY A 95 10.78 18.49 9.32
N GLY A 96 10.23 17.27 9.42
CA GLY A 96 8.94 16.92 8.83
C GLY A 96 8.38 15.66 9.44
N HIS A 97 7.15 15.31 9.06
CA HIS A 97 6.59 14.02 9.47
C HIS A 97 7.46 12.87 8.94
N THR A 98 7.76 11.93 9.81
CA THR A 98 8.58 10.74 9.49
C THR A 98 7.94 9.81 8.46
N THR A 99 6.68 10.05 8.08
CA THR A 99 6.00 9.37 6.99
C THR A 99 6.24 9.98 5.61
N CYS A 100 6.78 11.23 5.53
CA CYS A 100 7.09 11.86 4.26
C CYS A 100 8.17 11.07 3.52
N TYR A 101 7.93 10.74 2.25
CA TYR A 101 8.79 9.85 1.45
C TYR A 101 9.05 8.52 2.14
N GLY A 102 8.07 8.01 2.90
CA GLY A 102 8.22 6.78 3.64
C GLY A 102 8.16 5.55 2.74
N ARG A 103 9.12 4.64 2.93
CA ARG A 103 9.10 3.30 2.36
C ARG A 103 8.50 2.33 3.38
N LEU A 104 7.59 1.50 2.93
CA LEU A 104 7.00 0.44 3.75
C LEU A 104 8.09 -0.49 4.28
N SER A 105 7.91 -0.96 5.52
CA SER A 105 8.77 -1.99 6.11
C SER A 105 8.18 -3.37 5.81
N PRO A 106 8.97 -4.33 5.27
CA PRO A 106 8.44 -5.66 4.94
C PRO A 106 7.85 -6.40 6.13
N ASP A 107 8.44 -6.24 7.31
CA ASP A 107 8.13 -7.04 8.50
C ASP A 107 7.18 -6.33 9.50
N LYS A 108 6.66 -5.16 9.12
CA LYS A 108 5.72 -4.38 9.93
C LYS A 108 4.35 -4.27 9.25
N PRO A 109 3.27 -3.97 10.00
CA PRO A 109 2.00 -3.61 9.39
C PRO A 109 2.16 -2.32 8.56
N SER A 110 1.29 -2.15 7.58
CA SER A 110 1.25 -0.93 6.78
C SER A 110 0.84 0.29 7.63
N TYR A 111 1.29 1.46 7.21
CA TYR A 111 0.68 2.71 7.63
C TYR A 111 -0.70 2.87 7.00
N THR A 112 -1.48 3.79 7.54
CA THR A 112 -2.78 4.18 6.99
C THR A 112 -2.65 4.59 5.52
N ILE A 113 -3.44 3.96 4.66
CA ILE A 113 -3.54 4.33 3.25
C ILE A 113 -4.45 5.56 3.16
N ASN A 114 -3.92 6.65 2.63
CA ASN A 114 -4.66 7.90 2.45
C ASN A 114 -5.04 8.12 0.98
N THR A 115 -5.82 9.14 0.69
CA THR A 115 -6.28 9.49 -0.67
C THR A 115 -5.18 9.97 -1.61
N TYR A 116 -3.96 10.17 -1.12
CA TYR A 116 -2.77 10.61 -1.87
C TYR A 116 -1.67 9.56 -1.92
N PHE A 117 -2.00 8.27 -1.75
CA PHE A 117 -1.00 7.19 -1.76
C PHE A 117 -0.23 7.07 -3.09
N ASN A 118 -0.68 7.74 -4.14
CA ASN A 118 0.03 7.91 -5.41
C ASN A 118 1.08 9.04 -5.40
N ARG A 119 1.43 9.58 -4.22
CA ARG A 119 2.43 10.64 -4.06
C ARG A 119 3.49 10.23 -3.04
N PRO A 120 4.78 10.31 -3.37
CA PRO A 120 5.84 9.87 -2.45
C PRO A 120 5.97 10.76 -1.22
N ASN A 121 5.60 12.02 -1.34
CA ASN A 121 5.75 13.03 -0.30
C ASN A 121 4.64 13.05 0.76
N VAL A 122 3.66 12.16 0.65
CA VAL A 122 2.51 12.08 1.57
C VAL A 122 2.35 10.65 2.06
N GLY A 123 2.78 10.37 3.26
CA GLY A 123 2.66 9.04 3.86
C GLY A 123 3.77 8.05 3.46
N CYS A 124 3.64 6.82 3.95
CA CYS A 124 4.52 5.70 3.62
C CYS A 124 3.95 4.93 2.42
N ASN A 125 4.18 5.46 1.22
CA ASN A 125 3.58 4.96 -0.01
C ASN A 125 4.59 4.29 -0.96
N ILE A 126 5.87 4.23 -0.59
CA ILE A 126 6.90 3.56 -1.38
C ILE A 126 6.84 2.07 -1.10
N HIS A 127 6.84 1.25 -2.15
CA HIS A 127 6.84 -0.21 -2.03
C HIS A 127 8.03 -0.71 -1.22
N TYR A 128 7.83 -1.72 -0.38
CA TYR A 128 8.84 -2.20 0.57
C TYR A 128 10.13 -2.72 -0.09
N GLU A 129 10.06 -3.20 -1.33
CA GLU A 129 11.18 -3.82 -2.07
C GLU A 129 11.51 -3.12 -3.39
N LYS A 130 10.52 -2.63 -4.11
CA LYS A 130 10.68 -2.05 -5.45
C LYS A 130 10.80 -0.53 -5.37
N ASP A 131 11.58 0.07 -6.28
CA ASP A 131 11.77 1.53 -6.34
C ASP A 131 10.60 2.21 -7.08
N ARG A 132 9.42 2.05 -6.52
CA ARG A 132 8.16 2.64 -7.00
C ARG A 132 7.18 2.86 -5.85
N LEU A 133 6.16 3.63 -6.11
CA LEU A 133 4.99 3.71 -5.24
C LEU A 133 4.19 2.40 -5.27
N ILE A 134 3.36 2.19 -4.25
CA ILE A 134 2.40 1.09 -4.26
C ILE A 134 1.36 1.31 -5.35
N THR A 135 0.87 0.22 -5.91
CA THR A 135 -0.24 0.23 -6.87
C THR A 135 -1.59 0.40 -6.17
N VAL A 136 -2.64 0.62 -6.95
CA VAL A 136 -4.01 0.63 -6.42
C VAL A 136 -4.37 -0.74 -5.84
N ARG A 137 -3.98 -1.84 -6.49
CA ARG A 137 -4.22 -3.21 -5.97
C ARG A 137 -3.49 -3.46 -4.66
N GLU A 138 -2.24 -3.03 -4.56
CA GLU A 138 -1.47 -3.14 -3.32
C GLU A 138 -2.11 -2.34 -2.18
N ALA A 139 -2.57 -1.12 -2.45
CA ALA A 139 -3.28 -0.30 -1.49
C ALA A 139 -4.59 -0.95 -1.00
N LEU A 140 -5.39 -1.52 -1.92
CA LEU A 140 -6.59 -2.30 -1.60
C LEU A 140 -6.25 -3.51 -0.73
N ARG A 141 -5.22 -4.26 -1.10
CA ARG A 141 -4.79 -5.46 -0.37
C ARG A 141 -4.32 -5.11 1.06
N LEU A 142 -3.58 -4.02 1.24
CA LEU A 142 -3.17 -3.53 2.56
C LEU A 142 -4.36 -3.10 3.43
N GLN A 143 -5.46 -2.69 2.82
CA GLN A 143 -6.72 -2.39 3.49
C GLN A 143 -7.68 -3.59 3.57
N SER A 144 -7.23 -4.79 3.33
CA SER A 144 -8.02 -6.03 3.41
C SER A 144 -9.20 -6.14 2.42
N PHE A 145 -9.13 -5.48 1.28
CA PHE A 145 -10.09 -5.73 0.20
C PHE A 145 -9.77 -7.04 -0.51
N PRO A 146 -10.78 -7.88 -0.81
CA PRO A 146 -10.54 -9.09 -1.59
C PRO A 146 -10.11 -8.74 -3.02
N ASP A 147 -9.35 -9.64 -3.66
CA ASP A 147 -8.82 -9.40 -5.01
C ASP A 147 -9.91 -9.40 -6.10
N SER A 148 -11.06 -9.98 -5.80
CA SER A 148 -12.27 -9.88 -6.63
C SER A 148 -12.86 -8.47 -6.66
N TYR A 149 -12.49 -7.59 -5.71
CA TYR A 149 -12.99 -6.21 -5.67
C TYR A 149 -12.42 -5.41 -6.85
N LYS A 150 -13.31 -4.83 -7.65
CA LYS A 150 -12.99 -4.00 -8.81
C LYS A 150 -13.41 -2.57 -8.57
N ILE A 151 -12.55 -1.63 -8.90
CA ILE A 151 -12.87 -0.20 -8.83
C ILE A 151 -13.47 0.23 -10.18
N VAL A 152 -14.63 0.85 -10.12
CA VAL A 152 -15.25 1.51 -11.27
C VAL A 152 -15.06 3.01 -11.10
N SER A 153 -14.10 3.57 -11.81
CA SER A 153 -13.83 5.02 -11.80
C SER A 153 -13.23 5.45 -13.13
N SER A 154 -13.74 6.56 -13.66
CA SER A 154 -13.26 7.18 -14.90
C SER A 154 -11.97 7.99 -14.71
N SER A 155 -11.53 8.20 -13.49
CA SER A 155 -10.33 9.03 -13.20
C SER A 155 -9.38 8.37 -12.21
N LYS A 156 -8.08 8.63 -12.39
CA LYS A 156 -7.02 8.19 -11.44
C LYS A 156 -7.24 8.75 -10.04
N GLN A 157 -7.66 10.02 -9.95
CA GLN A 157 -7.96 10.64 -8.67
C GLN A 157 -9.17 9.98 -7.99
N GLY A 158 -10.20 9.65 -8.75
CA GLY A 158 -11.36 8.93 -8.25
C GLY A 158 -11.01 7.58 -7.65
N ARG A 159 -10.13 6.80 -8.31
CA ARG A 159 -9.62 5.53 -7.75
C ARG A 159 -8.94 5.73 -6.39
N ASN A 160 -8.07 6.72 -6.28
CA ASN A 160 -7.37 7.01 -5.03
C ASN A 160 -8.31 7.45 -3.90
N LEU A 161 -9.34 8.26 -4.23
CA LEU A 161 -10.36 8.69 -3.27
C LEU A 161 -11.19 7.51 -2.77
N ILE A 162 -11.60 6.60 -3.66
CA ILE A 162 -12.33 5.38 -3.30
C ILE A 162 -11.51 4.55 -2.31
N VAL A 163 -10.24 4.31 -2.60
CA VAL A 163 -9.36 3.50 -1.75
C VAL A 163 -9.06 4.22 -0.43
N GLY A 164 -8.62 5.47 -0.48
CA GLY A 164 -8.15 6.19 0.71
C GLY A 164 -9.24 6.57 1.72
N ASN A 165 -10.51 6.66 1.27
CA ASN A 165 -11.67 6.94 2.14
C ASN A 165 -12.38 5.66 2.60
N ALA A 166 -11.96 4.49 2.13
CA ALA A 166 -12.64 3.25 2.45
C ALA A 166 -12.39 2.81 3.90
N VAL A 167 -13.40 2.21 4.49
CA VAL A 167 -13.23 1.43 5.74
C VAL A 167 -12.72 0.04 5.36
N PRO A 168 -11.59 -0.44 5.91
CA PRO A 168 -11.08 -1.77 5.61
C PRO A 168 -12.12 -2.86 5.93
N PRO A 169 -12.44 -3.78 4.99
CA PRO A 169 -13.48 -4.80 5.18
C PRO A 169 -13.31 -5.66 6.42
N LEU A 170 -12.08 -6.08 6.77
CA LEU A 170 -11.86 -6.86 7.98
C LEU A 170 -12.10 -6.04 9.26
N LEU A 171 -11.84 -4.74 9.25
CA LEU A 171 -12.18 -3.86 10.38
C LEU A 171 -13.70 -3.72 10.51
N ALA A 172 -14.40 -3.52 9.39
CA ALA A 172 -15.85 -3.46 9.37
C ALA A 172 -16.49 -4.77 9.86
N GLU A 173 -15.97 -5.93 9.46
CA GLU A 173 -16.40 -7.25 9.92
C GLU A 173 -16.27 -7.40 11.44
N VAL A 174 -15.15 -6.98 12.03
CA VAL A 174 -14.92 -7.04 13.49
C VAL A 174 -15.90 -6.13 14.24
N ILE A 175 -16.08 -4.90 13.76
CA ILE A 175 -17.02 -3.94 14.37
C ILE A 175 -18.45 -4.47 14.29
N ALA A 176 -18.89 -4.95 13.13
CA ALA A 176 -20.23 -5.51 12.94
C ALA A 176 -20.47 -6.72 13.84
N THR A 177 -19.48 -7.62 13.95
CA THR A 177 -19.55 -8.78 14.84
C THR A 177 -19.69 -8.37 16.31
N ALA A 178 -18.96 -7.36 16.74
CA ALA A 178 -19.04 -6.85 18.11
C ALA A 178 -20.38 -6.16 18.43
N LEU A 179 -21.02 -5.55 17.42
CA LEU A 179 -22.31 -4.86 17.59
C LEU A 179 -23.52 -5.81 17.51
N LYS A 180 -23.36 -6.97 16.86
CA LYS A 180 -24.46 -7.92 16.61
C LYS A 180 -25.30 -8.25 17.87
N PRO A 181 -24.71 -8.52 19.06
CA PRO A 181 -25.49 -8.84 20.25
C PRO A 181 -26.37 -7.68 20.78
N TYR A 182 -26.17 -6.45 20.28
CA TYR A 182 -26.91 -5.27 20.73
C TYR A 182 -28.02 -4.83 19.75
N VAL A 183 -28.14 -5.50 18.60
CA VAL A 183 -29.14 -5.17 17.58
C VAL A 183 -30.09 -6.33 17.29
N GLU A 184 -29.88 -7.49 17.87
CA GLU A 184 -30.79 -8.64 17.99
C GLU A 184 -31.56 -8.55 19.32
#